data_9ddae3970eae15fe083db90b365b41ea
#
_entry.id   9ddae3970eae15fe083db90b365b41ea
#
_cell.length_a   1.000
_cell.length_b   1.000
_cell.length_c   1.000
_cell.angle_alpha   90.00
_cell.angle_beta   90.00
_cell.angle_gamma   90.00
#
_symmetry.space_group_name_H-M   'P 1'
#
loop_
_entity.id
_entity.type
_entity.pdbx_description
1 polymer ?
#
loop_
_entity_poly.entity_id
_entity_poly.type
_entity_poly.pdbx_seq_one_letter_code
_entity_poly.pdbx_strand_id
1 'polypeptide(L)'
;EIFVSKNENEPQIPASLAKLFVIEYASTLADLDSIVVADYGAISLTKPGSSVAQIKEKEYFLHNLFAAMLVPSGNDAAYVVADYCGGLLSPQAESCQERVRIFMENLNLHLQQQGYLDTVLYDPSGFDMEALTTTLDLKEVVYRLLEYSWFREIVSQNTYTATLPDGRGQIWQ
;
A
#
# COMPACT_ATOMS: atom_id res chain seq x y z
N GLU A 1 3.89 25.54 -4.66
CA GLU A 1 2.97 26.60 -5.07
C GLU A 1 1.66 25.98 -5.57
N ILE A 2 0.50 26.45 -5.02
CA ILE A 2 -0.84 25.98 -5.44
C ILE A 2 -1.33 26.92 -6.54
N PHE A 3 -1.54 26.39 -7.76
CA PHE A 3 -2.05 27.18 -8.88
C PHE A 3 -3.59 27.19 -8.96
N VAL A 4 -4.22 26.09 -8.56
CA VAL A 4 -5.69 25.93 -8.52
C VAL A 4 -6.03 25.13 -7.28
N SER A 5 -7.05 25.58 -6.54
CA SER A 5 -7.57 24.92 -5.36
C SER A 5 -9.09 24.95 -5.39
N LYS A 6 -9.73 23.82 -5.10
CA LYS A 6 -11.17 23.70 -4.96
C LYS A 6 -11.48 22.57 -3.98
N ASN A 7 -12.11 22.92 -2.85
CA ASN A 7 -12.57 21.95 -1.84
C ASN A 7 -11.44 21.04 -1.30
N GLU A 8 -10.20 21.55 -1.22
CA GLU A 8 -9.00 20.76 -0.90
C GLU A 8 -9.01 20.15 0.50
N ASN A 9 -9.82 20.71 1.40
CA ASN A 9 -10.01 20.22 2.78
C ASN A 9 -11.32 19.42 2.93
N GLU A 10 -12.09 19.19 1.86
CA GLU A 10 -13.34 18.46 1.93
C GLU A 10 -13.04 16.94 2.00
N PRO A 11 -13.50 16.23 3.05
CA PRO A 11 -13.26 14.79 3.16
C PRO A 11 -13.91 14.01 2.02
N GLN A 12 -13.16 13.10 1.43
CA GLN A 12 -13.59 12.23 0.34
C GLN A 12 -13.13 10.80 0.61
N ILE A 13 -13.84 9.85 0.05
CA ILE A 13 -13.45 8.43 0.07
C ILE A 13 -12.24 8.26 -0.85
N PRO A 14 -11.07 7.80 -0.35
CA PRO A 14 -9.85 7.69 -1.14
C PRO A 14 -9.91 6.60 -2.21
N ALA A 15 -10.71 5.54 -2.00
CA ALA A 15 -10.65 4.32 -2.79
C ALA A 15 -9.18 3.84 -2.91
N SER A 16 -8.74 3.36 -4.07
CA SER A 16 -7.37 2.85 -4.27
C SER A 16 -6.25 3.88 -4.02
N LEU A 17 -6.55 5.17 -3.91
CA LEU A 17 -5.54 6.16 -3.52
C LEU A 17 -5.06 5.97 -2.07
N ALA A 18 -5.81 5.25 -1.23
CA ALA A 18 -5.37 4.81 0.10
C ALA A 18 -4.03 4.07 0.06
N LYS A 19 -3.74 3.33 -1.03
CA LYS A 19 -2.50 2.58 -1.21
C LYS A 19 -1.24 3.46 -1.21
N LEU A 20 -1.36 4.74 -1.54
CA LEU A 20 -0.23 5.68 -1.47
C LEU A 20 0.26 5.87 -0.03
N PHE A 21 -0.67 6.02 0.92
CA PHE A 21 -0.33 6.12 2.34
C PHE A 21 0.22 4.81 2.89
N VAL A 22 -0.36 3.67 2.45
CA VAL A 22 0.12 2.33 2.81
C VAL A 22 1.57 2.11 2.37
N ILE A 23 1.89 2.46 1.13
CA ILE A 23 3.24 2.31 0.56
C ILE A 23 4.21 3.27 1.24
N GLU A 24 3.82 4.52 1.47
CA GLU A 24 4.65 5.49 2.17
C GLU A 24 5.05 4.97 3.55
N TYR A 25 4.09 4.52 4.35
CA TYR A 25 4.38 3.96 5.67
C TYR A 25 5.19 2.65 5.60
N ALA A 26 4.79 1.70 4.76
CA ALA A 26 5.48 0.42 4.62
C ALA A 26 6.96 0.60 4.21
N SER A 27 7.26 1.59 3.38
CA SER A 27 8.63 1.92 2.97
C SER A 27 9.52 2.42 4.12
N THR A 28 8.93 2.85 5.23
CA THR A 28 9.68 3.23 6.45
C THR A 28 9.99 2.03 7.36
N LEU A 29 9.30 0.90 7.18
CA LEU A 29 9.39 -0.26 8.05
C LEU A 29 10.37 -1.33 7.55
N ALA A 30 10.63 -1.39 6.25
CA ALA A 30 11.48 -2.41 5.65
C ALA A 30 12.16 -1.91 4.37
N ASP A 31 13.30 -2.52 4.05
CA ASP A 31 14.02 -2.24 2.81
C ASP A 31 13.26 -2.77 1.60
N LEU A 32 13.39 -2.10 0.46
CA LEU A 32 12.71 -2.45 -0.79
C LEU A 32 13.04 -3.86 -1.31
N ASP A 33 14.27 -4.33 -1.03
CA ASP A 33 14.76 -5.65 -1.41
C ASP A 33 14.46 -6.73 -0.35
N SER A 34 13.70 -6.39 0.69
CA SER A 34 13.22 -7.36 1.67
C SER A 34 12.37 -8.43 0.98
N ILE A 35 12.63 -9.71 1.31
CA ILE A 35 11.86 -10.83 0.80
C ILE A 35 10.60 -10.98 1.65
N VAL A 36 9.45 -10.90 1.00
CA VAL A 36 8.13 -11.06 1.56
C VAL A 36 7.53 -12.38 1.10
N VAL A 37 7.22 -13.25 2.02
CA VAL A 37 6.47 -14.49 1.72
C VAL A 37 4.99 -14.16 1.71
N ALA A 38 4.36 -14.24 0.55
CA ALA A 38 2.93 -14.02 0.42
C ALA A 38 2.16 -15.23 0.97
N ASP A 39 1.44 -15.04 2.07
CA ASP A 39 0.62 -16.06 2.71
C ASP A 39 -0.80 -16.07 2.12
N TYR A 40 -1.36 -17.26 1.91
CA TYR A 40 -2.75 -17.41 1.46
C TYR A 40 -3.75 -16.72 2.41
N GLY A 41 -3.47 -16.73 3.72
CA GLY A 41 -4.29 -16.06 4.72
C GLY A 41 -4.41 -14.56 4.43
N ALA A 42 -3.30 -13.88 4.09
CA ALA A 42 -3.30 -12.47 3.72
C ALA A 42 -4.02 -12.24 2.38
N ILE A 43 -3.71 -13.04 1.35
CA ILE A 43 -4.35 -12.96 0.03
C ILE A 43 -5.88 -13.12 0.15
N SER A 44 -6.34 -14.04 0.99
CA SER A 44 -7.77 -14.35 1.19
C SER A 44 -8.57 -13.25 1.88
N LEU A 45 -7.92 -12.25 2.48
CA LEU A 45 -8.59 -11.06 3.05
C LEU A 45 -9.10 -10.11 1.96
N THR A 46 -8.62 -10.26 0.73
CA THR A 46 -9.03 -9.45 -0.43
C THR A 46 -10.52 -9.60 -0.69
N LYS A 47 -11.22 -8.49 -0.79
CA LYS A 47 -12.67 -8.50 -1.01
C LYS A 47 -13.01 -8.96 -2.43
N PRO A 48 -14.02 -9.84 -2.59
CA PRO A 48 -14.49 -10.28 -3.90
C PRO A 48 -14.90 -9.10 -4.80
N GLY A 49 -14.54 -9.19 -6.08
CA GLY A 49 -14.89 -8.16 -7.08
C GLY A 49 -13.97 -6.93 -7.08
N SER A 50 -12.94 -6.90 -6.23
CA SER A 50 -11.94 -5.84 -6.25
C SER A 50 -10.80 -6.13 -7.24
N SER A 51 -10.02 -5.09 -7.58
CA SER A 51 -8.82 -5.24 -8.43
C SER A 51 -7.77 -6.12 -7.76
N VAL A 52 -7.17 -7.04 -8.49
CA VAL A 52 -6.11 -7.94 -7.98
C VAL A 52 -4.92 -7.99 -8.94
N ALA A 53 -3.73 -8.07 -8.38
CA ALA A 53 -2.48 -8.29 -9.12
C ALA A 53 -2.17 -9.77 -9.35
N GLN A 54 -3.07 -10.66 -8.95
CA GLN A 54 -2.92 -12.12 -9.02
C GLN A 54 -1.70 -12.62 -8.23
N ILE A 55 -1.51 -12.10 -7.03
CA ILE A 55 -0.47 -12.55 -6.11
C ILE A 55 -0.69 -14.03 -5.77
N LYS A 56 0.39 -14.79 -5.73
CA LYS A 56 0.40 -16.22 -5.41
C LYS A 56 1.19 -16.46 -4.12
N GLU A 57 1.00 -17.63 -3.51
CA GLU A 57 1.80 -18.07 -2.35
C GLU A 57 3.24 -18.36 -2.76
N LYS A 58 4.07 -17.34 -2.76
CA LYS A 58 5.50 -17.39 -3.06
C LYS A 58 6.21 -16.15 -2.53
N GLU A 59 7.51 -16.10 -2.75
CA GLU A 59 8.34 -14.96 -2.36
C GLU A 59 8.28 -13.83 -3.40
N TYR A 60 8.25 -12.59 -2.89
CA TYR A 60 8.35 -11.36 -3.65
C TYR A 60 9.36 -10.43 -2.97
N PHE A 61 10.04 -9.59 -3.73
CA PHE A 61 10.65 -8.41 -3.13
C PHE A 61 9.57 -7.39 -2.75
N LEU A 62 9.80 -6.61 -1.69
CA LEU A 62 8.82 -5.60 -1.25
C LEU A 62 8.51 -4.60 -2.37
N HIS A 63 9.52 -4.15 -3.15
CA HIS A 63 9.30 -3.28 -4.30
C HIS A 63 8.43 -3.92 -5.40
N ASN A 64 8.46 -5.24 -5.57
CA ASN A 64 7.56 -5.94 -6.49
C ASN A 64 6.10 -5.79 -6.04
N LEU A 65 5.85 -5.95 -4.74
CA LEU A 65 4.50 -5.79 -4.19
C LEU A 65 4.01 -4.33 -4.29
N PHE A 66 4.90 -3.35 -4.11
CA PHE A 66 4.57 -1.95 -4.36
C PHE A 66 4.18 -1.70 -5.82
N ALA A 67 4.91 -2.29 -6.77
CA ALA A 67 4.53 -2.21 -8.19
C ALA A 67 3.18 -2.89 -8.46
N ALA A 68 2.93 -4.04 -7.83
CA ALA A 68 1.65 -4.75 -7.91
C ALA A 68 0.48 -3.95 -7.31
N MET A 69 0.74 -3.11 -6.30
CA MET A 69 -0.26 -2.19 -5.73
C MET A 69 -0.52 -0.98 -6.63
N LEU A 70 0.50 -0.45 -7.30
CA LEU A 70 0.43 0.81 -8.03
C LEU A 70 -0.01 0.64 -9.48
N VAL A 71 0.49 -0.39 -10.20
CA VAL A 71 0.23 -0.55 -11.63
C VAL A 71 -1.15 -1.17 -11.90
N PRO A 72 -1.46 -2.42 -11.47
CA PRO A 72 -2.78 -3.00 -11.64
C PRO A 72 -3.75 -2.64 -10.50
N SER A 73 -3.32 -1.81 -9.54
CA SER A 73 -4.09 -1.50 -8.34
C SER A 73 -4.44 -2.73 -7.49
N GLY A 74 -3.51 -3.68 -7.35
CA GLY A 74 -3.72 -4.96 -6.68
C GLY A 74 -4.07 -4.83 -5.19
N ASN A 75 -5.29 -5.21 -4.81
CA ASN A 75 -5.74 -5.23 -3.43
C ASN A 75 -5.11 -6.40 -2.68
N ASP A 76 -4.92 -7.54 -3.35
CA ASP A 76 -4.21 -8.72 -2.82
C ASP A 76 -2.76 -8.38 -2.40
N ALA A 77 -2.05 -7.61 -3.21
CA ALA A 77 -0.71 -7.13 -2.88
C ALA A 77 -0.72 -6.20 -1.64
N ALA A 78 -1.73 -5.34 -1.51
CA ALA A 78 -1.87 -4.44 -0.36
C ALA A 78 -2.06 -5.22 0.96
N TYR A 79 -2.89 -6.27 0.96
CA TYR A 79 -3.04 -7.13 2.13
C TYR A 79 -1.77 -7.91 2.49
N VAL A 80 -1.02 -8.39 1.50
CA VAL A 80 0.27 -9.07 1.73
C VAL A 80 1.31 -8.10 2.33
N VAL A 81 1.39 -6.86 1.84
CA VAL A 81 2.27 -5.82 2.42
C VAL A 81 1.87 -5.51 3.86
N ALA A 82 0.57 -5.33 4.13
CA ALA A 82 0.07 -5.04 5.47
C ALA A 82 0.31 -6.21 6.45
N ASP A 83 0.14 -7.46 6.00
CA ASP A 83 0.45 -8.66 6.77
C ASP A 83 1.94 -8.73 7.13
N TYR A 84 2.81 -8.57 6.15
CA TYR A 84 4.27 -8.58 6.36
C TYR A 84 4.72 -7.48 7.34
N CYS A 85 4.30 -6.25 7.09
CA CYS A 85 4.68 -5.12 7.95
C CYS A 85 4.08 -5.24 9.37
N GLY A 86 2.85 -5.75 9.49
CA GLY A 86 2.23 -6.04 10.77
C GLY A 86 2.99 -7.10 11.58
N GLY A 87 3.55 -8.11 10.90
CA GLY A 87 4.45 -9.09 11.50
C GLY A 87 5.77 -8.48 11.98
N LEU A 88 6.31 -7.49 11.29
CA LEU A 88 7.49 -6.74 11.75
C LEU A 88 7.18 -5.91 13.01
N LEU A 89 6.00 -5.28 13.04
CA LEU A 89 5.56 -4.46 14.19
C LEU A 89 5.22 -5.32 15.41
N SER A 90 4.71 -6.52 15.21
CA SER A 90 4.31 -7.44 16.27
C SER A 90 4.65 -8.89 15.90
N PRO A 91 5.90 -9.34 16.16
CA PRO A 91 6.33 -10.70 15.83
C PRO A 91 5.54 -11.83 16.52
N GLN A 92 4.79 -11.51 17.59
CA GLN A 92 3.93 -12.43 18.33
C GLN A 92 2.53 -12.57 17.74
N ALA A 93 2.15 -11.77 16.74
CA ALA A 93 0.82 -11.87 16.12
C ALA A 93 0.68 -13.18 15.34
N GLU A 94 -0.35 -13.97 15.69
CA GLU A 94 -0.48 -15.36 15.22
C GLU A 94 -1.24 -15.49 13.89
N SER A 95 -2.06 -14.50 13.51
CA SER A 95 -2.88 -14.57 12.29
C SER A 95 -2.64 -13.39 11.34
N CYS A 96 -2.90 -13.61 10.04
CA CYS A 96 -2.85 -12.55 9.04
C CYS A 96 -3.82 -11.41 9.37
N GLN A 97 -5.03 -11.74 9.85
CA GLN A 97 -6.02 -10.72 10.25
C GLN A 97 -5.48 -9.83 11.37
N GLU A 98 -4.82 -10.44 12.37
CA GLU A 98 -4.23 -9.69 13.48
C GLU A 98 -3.08 -8.82 13.00
N ARG A 99 -2.17 -9.32 12.18
CA ARG A 99 -1.05 -8.55 11.62
C ARG A 99 -1.54 -7.38 10.77
N VAL A 100 -2.53 -7.60 9.89
CA VAL A 100 -3.14 -6.52 9.09
C VAL A 100 -3.80 -5.47 9.98
N ARG A 101 -4.53 -5.87 11.03
CA ARG A 101 -5.12 -4.93 11.99
C ARG A 101 -4.04 -4.09 12.69
N ILE A 102 -2.98 -4.72 13.19
CA ILE A 102 -1.85 -4.03 13.82
C ILE A 102 -1.21 -3.03 12.87
N PHE A 103 -0.99 -3.43 11.61
CA PHE A 103 -0.45 -2.53 10.60
C PHE A 103 -1.35 -1.30 10.40
N MET A 104 -2.67 -1.50 10.24
CA MET A 104 -3.63 -0.40 10.03
C MET A 104 -3.72 0.55 11.23
N GLU A 105 -3.69 0.03 12.46
CA GLU A 105 -3.64 0.87 13.67
C GLU A 105 -2.39 1.74 13.70
N ASN A 106 -1.23 1.16 13.42
CA ASN A 106 0.04 1.89 13.38
C ASN A 106 0.12 2.85 12.18
N LEU A 107 -0.44 2.48 11.02
CA LEU A 107 -0.56 3.38 9.88
C LEU A 107 -1.34 4.64 10.27
N ASN A 108 -2.51 4.52 10.88
CA ASN A 108 -3.30 5.68 11.28
C ASN A 108 -2.57 6.55 12.32
N LEU A 109 -1.80 5.96 13.24
CA LEU A 109 -0.92 6.72 14.13
C LEU A 109 0.17 7.45 13.36
N HIS A 110 0.80 6.79 12.40
CA HIS A 110 1.80 7.40 11.52
C HIS A 110 1.20 8.56 10.73
N LEU A 111 0.01 8.41 10.15
CA LEU A 111 -0.67 9.47 9.41
C LEU A 111 -0.83 10.73 10.26
N GLN A 112 -1.30 10.59 11.50
CA GLN A 112 -1.43 11.71 12.43
C GLN A 112 -0.07 12.38 12.75
N GLN A 113 0.98 11.57 12.96
CA GLN A 113 2.33 12.07 13.25
C GLN A 113 2.94 12.80 12.06
N GLN A 114 2.62 12.38 10.83
CA GLN A 114 3.09 13.01 9.59
C GLN A 114 2.29 14.25 9.19
N GLY A 115 1.19 14.55 9.90
CA GLY A 115 0.36 15.72 9.63
C GLY A 115 -0.79 15.47 8.66
N TYR A 116 -1.10 14.21 8.30
CA TYR A 116 -2.29 13.84 7.52
C TYR A 116 -3.51 13.75 8.45
N LEU A 117 -3.96 14.90 8.95
CA LEU A 117 -4.92 14.98 10.06
C LEU A 117 -6.34 14.61 9.64
N ASP A 118 -6.64 14.73 8.36
CA ASP A 118 -7.96 14.46 7.77
C ASP A 118 -8.04 13.11 7.06
N THR A 119 -7.00 12.27 7.23
CA THR A 119 -6.94 10.93 6.64
C THR A 119 -7.10 9.85 7.70
N VAL A 120 -8.06 8.94 7.47
CA VAL A 120 -8.25 7.71 8.27
C VAL A 120 -8.57 6.56 7.33
N LEU A 121 -7.87 5.42 7.53
CA LEU A 121 -7.99 4.24 6.67
C LEU A 121 -8.33 3.01 7.52
N TYR A 122 -9.22 2.14 7.02
CA TYR A 122 -9.69 0.95 7.73
C TYR A 122 -9.21 -0.36 7.10
N ASP A 123 -8.78 -0.32 5.84
CA ASP A 123 -8.15 -1.45 5.16
C ASP A 123 -6.99 -0.99 4.26
N PRO A 124 -6.02 -1.87 3.92
CA PRO A 124 -4.84 -1.47 3.17
C PRO A 124 -5.10 -1.23 1.67
N SER A 125 -6.28 -1.58 1.18
CA SER A 125 -6.62 -1.50 -0.25
C SER A 125 -7.46 -0.27 -0.62
N GLY A 126 -8.09 0.37 0.37
CA GLY A 126 -9.05 1.46 0.19
C GLY A 126 -10.42 0.98 -0.29
N PHE A 127 -10.77 -0.27 -0.03
CA PHE A 127 -12.09 -0.81 -0.36
C PHE A 127 -13.16 -0.40 0.65
N ASP A 128 -12.76 -0.07 1.88
CA ASP A 128 -13.66 0.36 2.93
C ASP A 128 -14.23 1.75 2.64
N MET A 129 -15.56 1.84 2.66
CA MET A 129 -16.30 3.07 2.31
C MET A 129 -16.35 4.10 3.45
N GLU A 130 -15.90 3.74 4.65
CA GLU A 130 -15.79 4.67 5.79
C GLU A 130 -14.44 5.39 5.81
N ALA A 131 -13.47 4.94 4.98
CA ALA A 131 -12.18 5.59 4.85
C ALA A 131 -12.33 7.01 4.29
N LEU A 132 -11.59 7.95 4.85
CA LEU A 132 -11.61 9.36 4.46
C LEU A 132 -10.20 9.88 4.22
N THR A 133 -10.09 10.82 3.29
CA THR A 133 -8.90 11.64 3.05
C THR A 133 -9.31 12.97 2.42
N THR A 134 -8.36 13.89 2.27
CA THR A 134 -8.54 15.15 1.53
C THR A 134 -7.57 15.23 0.36
N THR A 135 -7.87 16.09 -0.62
CA THR A 135 -6.91 16.33 -1.72
C THR A 135 -5.64 17.00 -1.23
N LEU A 136 -5.70 17.70 -0.09
CA LEU A 136 -4.52 18.28 0.54
C LEU A 136 -3.59 17.18 1.07
N ASP A 137 -4.11 16.21 1.84
CA ASP A 137 -3.33 15.09 2.37
C ASP A 137 -2.79 14.21 1.22
N LEU A 138 -3.62 13.94 0.19
CA LEU A 138 -3.19 13.22 -1.00
C LEU A 138 -2.05 13.92 -1.74
N LYS A 139 -2.11 15.23 -1.87
CA LYS A 139 -1.02 16.02 -2.47
C LYS A 139 0.28 15.84 -1.69
N GLU A 140 0.22 15.92 -0.36
CA GLU A 140 1.42 15.80 0.48
C GLU A 140 2.05 14.40 0.39
N VAL A 141 1.26 13.32 0.48
CA VAL A 141 1.81 11.96 0.35
C VAL A 141 2.40 11.72 -1.04
N VAL A 142 1.78 12.23 -2.11
CA VAL A 142 2.33 12.13 -3.47
C VAL A 142 3.66 12.87 -3.58
N TYR A 143 3.78 14.09 -3.05
CA TYR A 143 5.04 14.83 -3.07
C TYR A 143 6.16 14.10 -2.33
N ARG A 144 5.88 13.52 -1.17
CA ARG A 144 6.87 12.72 -0.42
C ARG A 144 7.30 11.48 -1.21
N LEU A 145 6.35 10.75 -1.79
CA LEU A 145 6.64 9.56 -2.61
C LEU A 145 7.45 9.92 -3.86
N LEU A 146 7.19 11.07 -4.48
CA LEU A 146 7.94 11.55 -5.65
C LEU A 146 9.41 11.89 -5.35
N GLU A 147 9.81 12.03 -4.10
CA GLU A 147 11.23 12.18 -3.72
C GLU A 147 12.01 10.88 -3.95
N TYR A 148 11.35 9.73 -3.91
CA TYR A 148 11.97 8.42 -4.12
C TYR A 148 12.06 8.06 -5.61
N SER A 149 13.27 7.70 -6.07
CA SER A 149 13.49 7.29 -7.47
C SER A 149 12.70 6.03 -7.85
N TRP A 150 12.64 5.05 -6.95
CA TRP A 150 11.87 3.82 -7.17
C TRP A 150 10.37 4.07 -7.40
N PHE A 151 9.79 5.01 -6.67
CA PHE A 151 8.37 5.34 -6.86
C PHE A 151 8.13 5.98 -8.24
N ARG A 152 8.96 6.97 -8.62
CA ARG A 152 8.89 7.60 -9.94
C ARG A 152 9.06 6.59 -11.07
N GLU A 153 9.98 5.63 -10.90
CA GLU A 153 10.21 4.56 -11.87
C GLU A 153 8.95 3.69 -12.05
N ILE A 154 8.33 3.24 -10.95
CA ILE A 154 7.11 2.41 -11.03
C ILE A 154 5.95 3.18 -11.69
N VAL A 155 5.65 4.40 -11.23
CA VAL A 155 4.45 5.14 -11.70
C VAL A 155 4.62 5.75 -13.10
N SER A 156 5.82 5.76 -13.65
CA SER A 156 6.06 6.20 -15.03
C SER A 156 5.75 5.11 -16.07
N GLN A 157 5.43 3.89 -15.65
CA GLN A 157 5.25 2.73 -16.53
C GLN A 157 3.78 2.31 -16.60
N ASN A 158 3.29 2.01 -17.81
CA ASN A 158 1.99 1.37 -18.01
C ASN A 158 2.05 -0.16 -17.82
N THR A 159 3.26 -0.72 -17.91
CA THR A 159 3.54 -2.14 -17.74
C THR A 159 4.81 -2.28 -16.93
N TYR A 160 4.75 -3.01 -15.84
CA TYR A 160 5.89 -3.28 -14.98
C TYR A 160 6.29 -4.76 -15.08
N THR A 161 7.56 -5.01 -15.39
CA THR A 161 8.13 -6.36 -15.40
C THR A 161 8.95 -6.57 -14.14
N ALA A 162 8.41 -7.34 -13.22
CA ALA A 162 9.10 -7.72 -11.98
C ALA A 162 10.04 -8.90 -12.22
N THR A 163 11.22 -8.87 -11.60
CA THR A 163 12.05 -10.06 -11.38
C THR A 163 11.85 -10.49 -9.92
N LEU A 164 11.41 -11.73 -9.73
CA LEU A 164 11.11 -12.28 -8.41
C LEU A 164 12.38 -12.85 -7.75
N PRO A 165 12.39 -13.13 -6.42
CA PRO A 165 13.55 -13.72 -5.73
C PRO A 165 14.04 -15.03 -6.34
N ASP A 166 13.16 -15.83 -6.95
CA ASP A 166 13.51 -17.07 -7.64
C ASP A 166 14.01 -16.88 -9.08
N GLY A 167 14.18 -15.63 -9.53
CA GLY A 167 14.65 -15.26 -10.87
C GLY A 167 13.57 -15.28 -11.96
N ARG A 168 12.33 -15.68 -11.65
CA ARG A 168 11.22 -15.66 -12.62
C ARG A 168 10.67 -14.25 -12.81
N GLY A 169 10.19 -13.98 -14.03
CA GLY A 169 9.50 -12.72 -14.34
C GLY A 169 8.01 -12.79 -14.03
N GLN A 170 7.44 -11.66 -13.64
CA GLN A 170 5.99 -11.43 -13.59
C GLN A 170 5.69 -10.05 -14.16
N ILE A 171 4.58 -9.93 -14.91
CA ILE A 171 4.20 -8.69 -15.59
C ILE A 171 2.87 -8.21 -15.01
N TRP A 172 2.80 -6.91 -14.69
CA TRP A 172 1.58 -6.19 -14.32
C TRP A 172 1.32 -5.03 -15.27
N GLN A 173 0.03 -4.76 -15.55
CA GLN A 173 -0.44 -3.70 -16.42
C GLN A 173 -1.84 -3.24 -16.04
#